data_412b58d25e50b47080ca8af40bd7da58
#
_entry.id   412b58d25e50b47080ca8af40bd7da58
#
_cell.length_a   1.000
_cell.length_b   1.000
_cell.length_c   1.000
_cell.angle_alpha   90.00
_cell.angle_beta   90.00
_cell.angle_gamma   90.00
#
_symmetry.space_group_name_H-M   'P 1'
#
loop_
_entity.id
_entity.type
_entity.pdbx_description
1 polymer ?
#
loop_
_entity_poly.entity_id
_entity_poly.type
_entity_poly.pdbx_seq_one_letter_code
_entity_poly.pdbx_strand_id
1 'polypeptide(L)'
;MPPRPLTRLRKLCLSLPEAHEVEAWGEPTFRVRNKMFAMYADAANHHGGGRPAVWCKSVHVNQELLVRSDPRRFFVPPYVGPSGWVGVYLDGKCNWAELAEIVSDGYRLAAPKKLLAALRDDLEARPTP
;
A
#
# COMPACT_ATOMS: atom_id res chain seq x y z
N MET A 1 18.58 7.04 -14.69
CA MET A 1 18.46 6.90 -13.21
C MET A 1 17.18 6.17 -12.89
N PRO A 2 17.23 5.19 -12.00
CA PRO A 2 15.99 4.56 -11.58
C PRO A 2 15.09 5.57 -10.85
N PRO A 3 13.76 5.47 -10.98
CA PRO A 3 12.86 6.37 -10.27
C PRO A 3 13.00 6.19 -8.76
N ARG A 4 12.77 7.27 -8.04
CA ARG A 4 12.78 7.22 -6.57
C ARG A 4 11.66 6.30 -6.08
N PRO A 5 11.83 5.62 -4.93
CA PRO A 5 10.80 4.75 -4.40
C PRO A 5 9.42 5.41 -4.29
N LEU A 6 9.35 6.65 -3.85
CA LEU A 6 8.08 7.37 -3.74
C LEU A 6 7.42 7.56 -5.11
N THR A 7 8.20 7.87 -6.15
CA THR A 7 7.68 8.03 -7.51
C THR A 7 7.04 6.74 -8.01
N ARG A 8 7.71 5.61 -7.77
CA ARG A 8 7.18 4.29 -8.14
C ARG A 8 5.93 3.95 -7.33
N LEU A 9 5.94 4.24 -6.04
CA LEU A 9 4.81 3.98 -5.16
C LEU A 9 3.58 4.80 -5.59
N ARG A 10 3.78 6.10 -5.90
CA ARG A 10 2.70 6.95 -6.41
C ARG A 10 2.05 6.36 -7.65
N LYS A 11 2.88 5.97 -8.61
CA LYS A 11 2.39 5.39 -9.86
C LYS A 11 1.56 4.13 -9.58
N LEU A 12 2.05 3.28 -8.69
CA LEU A 12 1.35 2.05 -8.30
C LEU A 12 0.01 2.35 -7.63
N CYS A 13 0.02 3.18 -6.59
CA CYS A 13 -1.20 3.47 -5.81
C CYS A 13 -2.23 4.24 -6.63
N LEU A 14 -1.79 5.21 -7.43
CA LEU A 14 -2.71 6.06 -8.19
C LEU A 14 -3.23 5.38 -9.46
N SER A 15 -2.68 4.21 -9.84
CA SER A 15 -3.24 3.40 -10.91
C SER A 15 -4.53 2.70 -10.51
N LEU A 16 -4.81 2.61 -9.22
CA LEU A 16 -6.02 1.95 -8.72
C LEU A 16 -7.23 2.88 -8.89
N PRO A 17 -8.42 2.32 -9.23
CA PRO A 17 -9.60 3.15 -9.53
C PRO A 17 -10.01 4.06 -8.37
N GLU A 18 -10.23 5.34 -8.69
CA GLU A 18 -10.61 6.39 -7.74
C GLU A 18 -9.58 6.66 -6.64
N ALA A 19 -8.38 6.10 -6.75
CA ALA A 19 -7.33 6.37 -5.77
C ALA A 19 -6.84 7.81 -5.90
N HIS A 20 -6.58 8.44 -4.77
CA HIS A 20 -6.07 9.80 -4.72
C HIS A 20 -5.06 9.95 -3.60
N GLU A 21 -4.20 10.94 -3.72
CA GLU A 21 -3.15 11.21 -2.74
C GLU A 21 -3.55 12.39 -1.86
N VAL A 22 -3.38 12.23 -0.55
CA VAL A 22 -3.62 13.29 0.44
C VAL A 22 -2.41 13.36 1.35
N GLU A 23 -1.83 14.56 1.52
CA GLU A 23 -0.78 14.73 2.50
C GLU A 23 -1.39 14.77 3.90
N ALA A 24 -0.84 13.95 4.80
CA ALA A 24 -1.25 13.92 6.19
C ALA A 24 -0.04 13.56 7.04
N TRP A 25 0.10 14.23 8.18
CA TRP A 25 1.24 14.02 9.10
C TRP A 25 2.60 14.22 8.42
N GLY A 26 2.67 15.11 7.42
CA GLY A 26 3.88 15.37 6.67
C GLY A 26 4.25 14.31 5.65
N GLU A 27 3.36 13.36 5.36
CA GLU A 27 3.63 12.25 4.45
C GLU A 27 2.54 12.10 3.41
N PRO A 28 2.87 11.60 2.19
CA PRO A 28 1.84 11.19 1.23
C PRO A 28 1.04 10.01 1.74
N THR A 29 -0.29 10.15 1.72
CA THR A 29 -1.19 9.04 1.99
C THR A 29 -2.02 8.78 0.75
N PHE A 30 -2.39 7.51 0.53
CA PHE A 30 -3.17 7.10 -0.64
C PHE A 30 -4.51 6.56 -0.16
N ARG A 31 -5.59 7.11 -0.73
CA ARG A 31 -6.95 6.88 -0.26
C ARG A 31 -7.89 6.54 -1.40
N VAL A 32 -8.95 5.82 -1.06
CA VAL A 32 -10.10 5.58 -1.93
C VAL A 32 -11.35 5.96 -1.14
N ARG A 33 -12.18 6.84 -1.69
CA ARG A 33 -13.36 7.37 -0.99
C ARG A 33 -13.02 7.86 0.42
N ASN A 34 -11.91 8.56 0.57
CA ASN A 34 -11.38 9.11 1.83
C ASN A 34 -10.91 8.08 2.86
N LYS A 35 -10.88 6.81 2.51
CA LYS A 35 -10.31 5.76 3.37
C LYS A 35 -8.89 5.47 2.94
N MET A 36 -7.95 5.60 3.87
CA MET A 36 -6.54 5.37 3.61
C MET A 36 -6.25 3.88 3.42
N PHE A 37 -5.50 3.54 2.36
CA PHE A 37 -5.05 2.17 2.15
C PHE A 37 -3.53 2.02 2.12
N ALA A 38 -2.80 3.12 2.00
CA ALA A 38 -1.35 3.13 2.04
C ALA A 38 -0.84 4.49 2.51
N MET A 39 0.33 4.48 3.15
CA MET A 39 1.00 5.71 3.59
C MET A 39 2.49 5.55 3.38
N TYR A 40 3.11 6.52 2.71
CA TYR A 40 4.56 6.55 2.55
C TYR A 40 5.21 7.03 3.85
N ALA A 41 6.33 6.43 4.22
CA ALA A 41 7.13 6.85 5.36
C ALA A 41 8.54 7.16 4.87
N ASP A 42 8.90 8.46 4.86
CA ASP A 42 10.20 8.90 4.40
C ASP A 42 11.30 8.47 5.37
N ALA A 43 12.47 8.13 4.82
CA ALA A 43 13.63 7.76 5.62
C ALA A 43 14.05 8.85 6.61
N ALA A 44 13.90 10.12 6.22
CA ALA A 44 14.25 11.27 7.08
C ALA A 44 13.20 11.60 8.13
N ASN A 45 12.02 11.02 8.03
CA ASN A 45 10.92 11.25 8.97
C ASN A 45 11.06 10.29 10.16
N HIS A 46 10.66 10.73 11.35
CA HIS A 46 10.68 9.87 12.52
C HIS A 46 9.83 8.59 12.36
N HIS A 47 8.86 8.60 11.47
CA HIS A 47 8.05 7.44 11.16
C HIS A 47 8.83 6.39 10.35
N GLY A 48 9.82 6.80 9.56
CA GLY A 48 10.51 5.93 8.63
C GLY A 48 11.65 5.10 9.24
N GLY A 49 12.10 5.45 10.43
CA GLY A 49 13.16 4.69 11.08
C GLY A 49 14.48 4.63 10.29
N GLY A 50 14.75 5.63 9.44
CA GLY A 50 15.98 5.71 8.64
C GLY A 50 15.91 5.04 7.28
N ARG A 51 14.79 4.43 6.90
CA ARG A 51 14.60 3.77 5.61
C ARG A 51 13.26 4.15 4.99
N PRO A 52 13.21 4.35 3.67
CA PRO A 52 11.92 4.62 3.02
C PRO A 52 11.05 3.37 3.07
N ALA A 53 9.78 3.55 3.39
CA ALA A 53 8.85 2.44 3.54
C ALA A 53 7.45 2.87 3.13
N VAL A 54 6.57 1.88 2.95
CA VAL A 54 5.14 2.10 2.81
C VAL A 54 4.41 1.27 3.85
N TRP A 55 3.41 1.87 4.48
CA TRP A 55 2.52 1.17 5.40
C TRP A 55 1.26 0.85 4.63
N CYS A 56 0.90 -0.42 4.54
CA CYS A 56 -0.23 -0.88 3.73
C CYS A 56 -1.32 -1.45 4.63
N LYS A 57 -2.56 -1.03 4.38
CA LYS A 57 -3.71 -1.60 5.07
C LYS A 57 -3.74 -3.10 4.82
N SER A 58 -3.94 -3.88 5.87
CA SER A 58 -3.93 -5.33 5.80
C SER A 58 -4.75 -5.89 6.97
N VAL A 59 -4.69 -7.19 7.16
CA VAL A 59 -5.31 -7.88 8.29
C VAL A 59 -4.23 -8.57 9.10
N HIS A 60 -4.51 -8.85 10.38
CA HIS A 60 -3.50 -9.36 11.31
C HIS A 60 -2.83 -10.66 10.82
N VAL A 61 -3.59 -11.58 10.26
CA VAL A 61 -3.02 -12.85 9.80
C VAL A 61 -2.01 -12.62 8.66
N ASN A 62 -2.31 -11.71 7.76
CA ASN A 62 -1.38 -11.39 6.65
C ASN A 62 -0.18 -10.61 7.15
N GLN A 63 -0.38 -9.68 8.09
CA GLN A 63 0.73 -8.97 8.73
C GLN A 63 1.72 -9.95 9.36
N GLU A 64 1.22 -10.89 10.14
CA GLU A 64 2.06 -11.89 10.81
C GLU A 64 2.81 -12.77 9.82
N LEU A 65 2.12 -13.26 8.80
CA LEU A 65 2.72 -14.14 7.79
C LEU A 65 3.85 -13.44 7.04
N LEU A 66 3.63 -12.19 6.63
CA LEU A 66 4.64 -11.44 5.90
C LEU A 66 5.85 -11.13 6.78
N VAL A 67 5.63 -10.64 8.00
CA VAL A 67 6.74 -10.31 8.91
C VAL A 67 7.54 -11.55 9.24
N ARG A 68 6.91 -12.70 9.48
CA ARG A 68 7.60 -13.95 9.74
C ARG A 68 8.36 -14.45 8.52
N SER A 69 7.81 -14.25 7.32
CA SER A 69 8.44 -14.72 6.09
C SER A 69 9.77 -14.02 5.82
N ASP A 70 9.86 -12.72 6.11
CA ASP A 70 11.10 -11.97 5.92
C ASP A 70 11.08 -10.69 6.77
N PRO A 71 11.57 -10.74 8.02
CA PRO A 71 11.59 -9.58 8.90
C PRO A 71 12.55 -8.49 8.46
N ARG A 72 13.38 -8.73 7.43
CA ARG A 72 14.23 -7.69 6.85
C ARG A 72 13.49 -6.84 5.83
N ARG A 73 12.39 -7.34 5.29
CA ARG A 73 11.59 -6.65 4.27
C ARG A 73 10.28 -6.12 4.80
N PHE A 74 9.71 -6.76 5.81
CA PHE A 74 8.40 -6.44 6.36
C PHE A 74 8.49 -6.16 7.86
N PHE A 75 7.63 -5.25 8.32
CA PHE A 75 7.61 -4.89 9.74
C PHE A 75 6.19 -4.49 10.17
N VAL A 76 5.98 -4.41 11.49
CA VAL A 76 4.73 -3.90 12.06
C VAL A 76 4.89 -2.40 12.23
N PRO A 77 4.15 -1.58 11.47
CA PRO A 77 4.31 -0.13 11.56
C PRO A 77 3.74 0.42 12.87
N PRO A 78 4.24 1.58 13.31
CA PRO A 78 3.64 2.25 14.47
C PRO A 78 2.25 2.76 14.14
N TYR A 79 1.46 3.03 15.17
CA TYR A 79 0.10 3.60 15.12
C TYR A 79 -0.92 2.70 14.44
N VAL A 80 -0.67 2.24 13.22
CA VAL A 80 -1.61 1.42 12.44
C VAL A 80 -1.32 -0.08 12.54
N GLY A 81 -0.17 -0.46 13.09
CA GLY A 81 0.17 -1.86 13.33
C GLY A 81 -0.88 -2.62 14.14
N PRO A 82 -1.42 -2.04 15.24
CA PRO A 82 -2.48 -2.70 16.01
C PRO A 82 -3.76 -2.98 15.21
N SER A 83 -3.98 -2.29 14.11
CA SER A 83 -5.12 -2.53 13.22
C SER A 83 -4.82 -3.57 12.12
N GLY A 84 -3.64 -4.16 12.13
CA GLY A 84 -3.26 -5.21 11.18
C GLY A 84 -2.48 -4.73 9.96
N TRP A 85 -2.12 -3.45 9.90
CA TRP A 85 -1.34 -2.92 8.79
C TRP A 85 0.07 -3.50 8.78
N VAL A 86 0.66 -3.59 7.59
CA VAL A 86 2.02 -4.10 7.41
C VAL A 86 2.90 -3.04 6.77
N GLY A 87 4.13 -2.92 7.26
CA GLY A 87 5.14 -2.04 6.66
C GLY A 87 6.02 -2.81 5.69
N VAL A 88 6.36 -2.18 4.58
CA VAL A 88 7.23 -2.75 3.55
C VAL A 88 8.34 -1.75 3.25
N TYR A 89 9.59 -2.18 3.41
CA TYR A 89 10.72 -1.33 3.03
C TYR A 89 10.82 -1.22 1.52
N LEU A 90 11.07 0.00 1.05
CA LEU A 90 11.11 0.31 -0.39
C LEU A 90 12.53 0.41 -0.94
N ASP A 91 13.54 0.34 -0.07
CA ASP A 91 14.94 0.36 -0.47
C ASP A 91 15.46 -1.04 -0.76
N GLY A 92 16.68 -1.11 -1.28
CA GLY A 92 17.31 -2.38 -1.55
C GLY A 92 16.58 -3.19 -2.60
N LYS A 93 16.34 -4.46 -2.30
CA LYS A 93 15.72 -5.40 -3.24
C LYS A 93 14.20 -5.50 -3.05
N CYS A 94 13.51 -4.36 -3.08
CA CYS A 94 12.05 -4.37 -3.00
C CYS A 94 11.45 -5.13 -4.18
N ASN A 95 10.61 -6.11 -3.89
CA ASN A 95 9.87 -6.83 -4.93
C ASN A 95 8.59 -6.05 -5.25
N TRP A 96 8.64 -5.26 -6.32
CA TRP A 96 7.53 -4.37 -6.68
C TRP A 96 6.29 -5.10 -7.17
N ALA A 97 6.44 -6.30 -7.75
CA ALA A 97 5.30 -7.12 -8.14
C ALA A 97 4.54 -7.62 -6.91
N GLU A 98 5.27 -8.07 -5.90
CA GLU A 98 4.68 -8.48 -4.62
C GLU A 98 4.04 -7.29 -3.90
N LEU A 99 4.72 -6.14 -3.90
CA LEU A 99 4.18 -4.92 -3.30
C LEU A 99 2.88 -4.50 -3.97
N ALA A 100 2.78 -4.63 -5.29
CA ALA A 100 1.55 -4.32 -6.02
C ALA A 100 0.38 -5.16 -5.50
N GLU A 101 0.61 -6.44 -5.21
CA GLU A 101 -0.42 -7.31 -4.64
C GLU A 101 -0.81 -6.88 -3.22
N ILE A 102 0.19 -6.54 -2.39
CA ILE A 102 -0.07 -6.10 -1.01
C ILE A 102 -0.87 -4.80 -1.01
N VAL A 103 -0.50 -3.84 -1.86
CA VAL A 103 -1.21 -2.56 -1.99
C VAL A 103 -2.64 -2.79 -2.50
N SER A 104 -2.80 -3.67 -3.50
CA SER A 104 -4.12 -3.99 -4.05
C SER A 104 -5.03 -4.62 -3.00
N ASP A 105 -4.48 -5.50 -2.16
CA ASP A 105 -5.25 -6.08 -1.05
C ASP A 105 -5.71 -5.02 -0.06
N GLY A 106 -4.83 -4.08 0.28
CA GLY A 106 -5.18 -2.95 1.14
C GLY A 106 -6.25 -2.05 0.54
N TYR A 107 -6.14 -1.79 -0.76
CA TYR A 107 -7.13 -1.03 -1.51
C TYR A 107 -8.50 -1.72 -1.42
N ARG A 108 -8.56 -3.03 -1.63
CA ARG A 108 -9.82 -3.79 -1.56
C ARG A 108 -10.44 -3.75 -0.16
N LEU A 109 -9.61 -3.69 0.88
CA LEU A 109 -10.12 -3.55 2.25
C LEU A 109 -10.70 -2.16 2.53
N ALA A 110 -10.17 -1.13 1.87
CA ALA A 110 -10.62 0.25 2.08
C ALA A 110 -11.78 0.64 1.16
N ALA A 111 -11.82 0.11 -0.07
CA ALA A 111 -12.80 0.50 -1.06
C ALA A 111 -14.21 0.02 -0.68
N PRO A 112 -15.25 0.84 -0.99
CA PRO A 112 -16.63 0.39 -0.76
C PRO A 112 -16.98 -0.84 -1.58
N LYS A 113 -17.79 -1.71 -1.02
CA LYS A 113 -18.23 -2.93 -1.72
C LYS A 113 -18.90 -2.63 -3.06
N LYS A 114 -19.66 -1.54 -3.13
CA LYS A 114 -20.32 -1.13 -4.38
C LYS A 114 -19.31 -0.80 -5.47
N LEU A 115 -18.22 -0.13 -5.11
CA LEU A 115 -17.17 0.19 -6.06
C LEU A 115 -16.49 -1.10 -6.57
N LEU A 116 -16.15 -2.01 -5.67
CA LEU A 116 -15.52 -3.28 -6.04
C LEU A 116 -16.43 -4.11 -6.94
N ALA A 117 -17.74 -4.15 -6.66
CA ALA A 117 -18.71 -4.85 -7.48
C ALA A 117 -18.79 -4.23 -8.89
N ALA A 118 -18.81 -2.90 -8.97
CA ALA A 118 -18.86 -2.20 -10.26
C ALA A 118 -17.62 -2.48 -11.09
N LEU A 119 -16.43 -2.51 -10.45
CA LEU A 119 -15.18 -2.81 -11.14
C LEU A 119 -15.15 -4.24 -11.66
N ARG A 120 -15.67 -5.19 -10.90
CA ARG A 120 -15.76 -6.59 -11.32
C ARG A 120 -16.72 -6.73 -12.50
N ASP A 121 -17.88 -6.06 -12.46
CA ASP A 121 -18.85 -6.09 -13.54
C ASP A 121 -18.24 -5.52 -14.83
N ASP A 122 -17.46 -4.44 -14.72
CA ASP A 122 -16.76 -3.85 -15.88
C ASP A 122 -15.76 -4.85 -16.48
N LEU A 123 -15.02 -5.57 -15.64
CA LEU A 123 -14.06 -6.57 -16.10
C LEU A 123 -14.75 -7.73 -16.80
N GLU A 124 -15.88 -8.19 -16.26
CA GLU A 124 -16.67 -9.28 -16.86
C GLU A 124 -17.31 -8.86 -18.18
N ALA A 125 -17.66 -7.57 -18.31
CA ALA A 125 -18.28 -7.04 -19.53
C ALA A 125 -17.27 -6.79 -20.65
N ARG A 126 -15.98 -6.80 -20.36
CA ARG A 126 -14.94 -6.59 -21.40
C ARG A 126 -14.87 -7.79 -22.33
N PRO A 127 -14.86 -7.56 -23.65
CA PRO A 127 -14.68 -8.67 -24.57
C PRO A 127 -13.30 -9.31 -24.34
N THR A 128 -13.29 -10.64 -24.30
CA THR A 128 -12.04 -11.38 -24.24
C THR A 128 -11.36 -11.28 -25.61
N PRO A 129 -10.06 -10.97 -25.64
CA PRO A 129 -9.32 -10.98 -26.92
C PRO A 129 -9.21 -12.36 -27.53
#